data_ffc3a4469bef40f24d991add145e7964
#
_entry.id   ffc3a4469bef40f24d991add145e7964
#
_cell.length_a   1.000
_cell.length_b   1.000
_cell.length_c   1.000
_cell.angle_alpha   90.00
_cell.angle_beta   90.00
_cell.angle_gamma   90.00
#
_symmetry.space_group_name_H-M   'P 1'
#
loop_
_entity.id
_entity.type
_entity.pdbx_description
1 polymer ?
#
loop_
_entity_poly.entity_id
_entity_poly.type
_entity_poly.pdbx_seq_one_letter_code
_entity_poly.pdbx_strand_id
1 'polypeptide(L)'
;GEESIKYSNIINGNWNTSRPFEKVVSDTTTFWFKKKKYDWTLYLDVFNNEIVGYDVRDSMHGNGVLNHREALNNMLNNKIKRGYKNLDTIVHTDQGSVYSSMSFNNMFNSYNVTRSMSRAGTPTDSPVIKSKNGWMKKEMHIDFDKNNYTTVQEFIDDIVYDNNYY
;
A
#
# COMPACT_ATOMS: atom_id res chain seq x y z
N GLY A 1 14.89 -18.75 -11.10
CA GLY A 1 14.01 -17.80 -10.53
C GLY A 1 14.63 -16.41 -10.44
N GLU A 2 13.82 -15.44 -10.20
CA GLU A 2 14.29 -14.07 -10.06
C GLU A 2 15.07 -13.88 -8.77
N GLU A 3 16.13 -13.10 -8.82
CA GLU A 3 16.94 -12.82 -7.64
C GLU A 3 16.12 -12.02 -6.62
N SER A 4 16.23 -12.40 -5.35
CA SER A 4 15.52 -11.74 -4.25
C SER A 4 16.41 -10.70 -3.60
N ILE A 5 15.85 -9.51 -3.38
CA ILE A 5 16.53 -8.40 -2.69
C ILE A 5 15.93 -8.26 -1.29
N LYS A 6 16.80 -8.22 -0.29
CA LYS A 6 16.39 -8.00 1.10
C LYS A 6 16.94 -6.66 1.59
N TYR A 7 16.07 -5.84 2.12
CA TYR A 7 16.44 -4.56 2.71
C TYR A 7 16.37 -4.64 4.24
N SER A 8 17.25 -3.90 4.90
CA SER A 8 17.20 -3.82 6.35
C SER A 8 15.97 -3.03 6.81
N ASN A 9 15.61 -3.20 8.09
CA ASN A 9 14.53 -2.45 8.69
C ASN A 9 15.04 -1.07 9.14
N ILE A 10 14.96 -0.10 8.25
CA ILE A 10 15.41 1.27 8.52
C ILE A 10 14.45 1.99 9.47
N ILE A 11 13.15 1.72 9.36
CA ILE A 11 12.14 2.30 10.25
C ILE A 11 12.40 1.89 11.70
N ASN A 12 12.62 0.61 11.94
CA ASN A 12 12.98 0.05 13.25
C ASN A 12 12.11 0.62 14.39
N GLY A 13 10.80 0.64 14.19
CA GLY A 13 9.83 1.13 15.19
C GLY A 13 9.65 2.64 15.25
N ASN A 14 10.45 3.41 14.53
CA ASN A 14 10.31 4.87 14.52
C ASN A 14 9.36 5.32 13.41
N TRP A 15 8.09 5.52 13.75
CA TRP A 15 7.05 5.96 12.85
C TRP A 15 6.78 7.48 12.92
N ASN A 16 7.62 8.24 13.60
CA ASN A 16 7.49 9.68 13.67
C ASN A 16 7.79 10.30 12.31
N THR A 17 6.98 11.27 11.90
CA THR A 17 7.14 11.98 10.64
C THR A 17 6.91 13.47 10.84
N SER A 18 7.50 14.29 9.98
CA SER A 18 7.38 15.75 10.01
C SER A 18 6.75 16.33 8.76
N ARG A 19 6.57 15.53 7.70
CA ARG A 19 6.02 16.00 6.44
C ARG A 19 5.35 14.84 5.65
N PRO A 20 4.48 15.17 4.68
CA PRO A 20 3.95 14.16 3.77
C PRO A 20 5.06 13.45 2.99
N PHE A 21 4.82 12.21 2.61
CA PHE A 21 5.73 11.35 1.84
C PHE A 21 7.09 11.12 2.49
N GLU A 22 7.22 11.33 3.79
CA GLU A 22 8.45 10.98 4.48
C GLU A 22 8.54 9.48 4.75
N LYS A 23 7.49 8.88 5.27
CA LYS A 23 7.39 7.44 5.53
C LYS A 23 6.07 6.91 5.00
N VAL A 24 6.15 5.93 4.12
CA VAL A 24 4.99 5.30 3.50
C VAL A 24 5.08 3.80 3.72
N VAL A 25 3.99 3.19 4.13
CA VAL A 25 3.91 1.75 4.36
C VAL A 25 2.96 1.12 3.35
N SER A 26 3.34 -0.03 2.82
CA SER A 26 2.51 -0.79 1.87
C SER A 26 2.04 -2.10 2.48
N ASP A 27 0.82 -2.46 2.17
CA ASP A 27 0.22 -3.73 2.58
C ASP A 27 -0.84 -4.17 1.57
N THR A 28 -1.15 -5.46 1.58
CA THR A 28 -2.18 -6.05 0.73
C THR A 28 -3.22 -6.74 1.59
N THR A 29 -4.49 -6.43 1.34
CA THR A 29 -5.63 -7.04 2.02
C THR A 29 -6.46 -7.81 1.00
N THR A 30 -6.88 -9.02 1.36
CA THR A 30 -7.76 -9.85 0.55
C THR A 30 -9.18 -9.78 1.11
N PHE A 31 -10.17 -9.61 0.23
CA PHE A 31 -11.57 -9.52 0.64
C PHE A 31 -12.50 -10.09 -0.42
N TRP A 32 -13.74 -10.34 -0.03
CA TRP A 32 -14.78 -10.83 -0.92
C TRP A 32 -15.72 -9.69 -1.33
N PHE A 33 -16.01 -9.61 -2.62
CA PHE A 33 -17.00 -8.69 -3.16
C PHE A 33 -17.86 -9.46 -4.18
N LYS A 34 -19.17 -9.57 -3.92
CA LYS A 34 -20.14 -10.25 -4.82
C LYS A 34 -19.64 -11.61 -5.31
N LYS A 35 -19.30 -12.50 -4.39
CA LYS A 35 -18.87 -13.89 -4.64
C LYS A 35 -17.52 -14.05 -5.32
N LYS A 36 -16.76 -12.96 -5.47
CA LYS A 36 -15.38 -13.01 -5.97
C LYS A 36 -14.40 -12.49 -4.92
N LYS A 37 -13.21 -13.02 -4.98
CA LYS A 37 -12.11 -12.67 -4.09
C LYS A 37 -11.20 -11.68 -4.78
N TYR A 38 -10.86 -10.58 -4.09
CA TYR A 38 -10.03 -9.51 -4.62
C TYR A 38 -8.86 -9.23 -3.68
N ASP A 39 -7.75 -8.79 -4.27
CA ASP A 39 -6.61 -8.27 -3.54
C ASP A 39 -6.56 -6.75 -3.69
N TRP A 40 -6.45 -6.06 -2.57
CA TRP A 40 -6.33 -4.61 -2.51
C TRP A 40 -4.97 -4.27 -1.92
N THR A 41 -4.08 -3.73 -2.76
CA THR A 41 -2.77 -3.24 -2.34
C THR A 41 -2.86 -1.72 -2.17
N LEU A 42 -2.33 -1.22 -1.05
CA LEU A 42 -2.35 0.20 -0.78
C LEU A 42 -1.01 0.69 -0.25
N TYR A 43 -0.77 1.98 -0.42
CA TYR A 43 0.32 2.74 0.17
C TYR A 43 -0.27 3.79 1.08
N LEU A 44 0.12 3.75 2.35
CA LEU A 44 -0.37 4.65 3.39
C LEU A 44 0.73 5.62 3.80
N ASP A 45 0.44 6.92 3.70
CA ASP A 45 1.33 7.95 4.23
C ASP A 45 1.13 8.03 5.73
N VAL A 46 2.20 7.77 6.48
CA VAL A 46 2.15 7.72 7.94
C VAL A 46 1.90 9.11 8.54
N PHE A 47 2.27 10.17 7.83
CA PHE A 47 2.13 11.54 8.31
C PHE A 47 0.67 11.95 8.56
N ASN A 48 -0.22 11.59 7.67
CA ASN A 48 -1.62 12.03 7.70
C ASN A 48 -2.65 10.90 7.57
N ASN A 49 -2.21 9.65 7.56
CA ASN A 49 -3.03 8.45 7.36
C ASN A 49 -3.75 8.44 6.00
N GLU A 50 -3.22 9.15 5.03
CA GLU A 50 -3.79 9.22 3.69
C GLU A 50 -3.36 8.01 2.86
N ILE A 51 -4.29 7.43 2.10
CA ILE A 51 -3.97 6.41 1.10
C ILE A 51 -3.48 7.15 -0.15
N VAL A 52 -2.19 7.01 -0.45
CA VAL A 52 -1.52 7.77 -1.52
C VAL A 52 -1.28 6.96 -2.78
N GLY A 53 -1.62 5.70 -2.78
CA GLY A 53 -1.59 4.83 -3.95
C GLY A 53 -2.31 3.54 -3.63
N TYR A 54 -3.03 2.99 -4.60
CA TYR A 54 -3.73 1.72 -4.40
C TYR A 54 -4.11 1.10 -5.74
N ASP A 55 -4.39 -0.21 -5.68
CA ASP A 55 -4.94 -0.97 -6.79
C ASP A 55 -5.73 -2.15 -6.25
N VAL A 56 -6.88 -2.44 -6.85
CA VAL A 56 -7.70 -3.59 -6.51
C VAL A 56 -7.86 -4.48 -7.74
N ARG A 57 -7.59 -5.78 -7.58
CA ARG A 57 -7.70 -6.76 -8.66
C ARG A 57 -8.25 -8.07 -8.17
N ASP A 58 -8.89 -8.79 -9.10
CA ASP A 58 -9.30 -10.17 -8.89
C ASP A 58 -8.08 -11.02 -8.51
N SER A 59 -8.15 -11.68 -7.36
CA SER A 59 -7.04 -12.49 -6.87
C SER A 59 -6.74 -13.72 -7.72
N MET A 60 -7.65 -14.12 -8.60
CA MET A 60 -7.44 -15.26 -9.50
C MET A 60 -6.64 -14.90 -10.75
N HIS A 61 -6.62 -13.64 -11.17
CA HIS A 61 -5.96 -13.19 -12.39
C HIS A 61 -4.65 -12.47 -12.15
N GLY A 62 -4.21 -12.36 -10.92
CA GLY A 62 -2.97 -11.70 -10.60
C GLY A 62 -2.15 -12.57 -9.68
N ASN A 63 -0.94 -12.84 -10.05
CA ASN A 63 0.05 -13.36 -9.12
C ASN A 63 0.55 -12.26 -8.16
N GLY A 64 -0.23 -11.21 -7.99
CA GLY A 64 0.09 -10.07 -7.15
C GLY A 64 0.97 -9.03 -7.82
N VAL A 65 1.65 -9.37 -8.92
CA VAL A 65 2.64 -8.46 -9.54
C VAL A 65 1.96 -7.21 -10.11
N LEU A 66 0.90 -7.38 -10.91
CA LEU A 66 0.20 -6.24 -11.50
C LEU A 66 -0.40 -5.32 -10.44
N ASN A 67 -1.01 -5.92 -9.43
CA ASN A 67 -1.60 -5.19 -8.31
C ASN A 67 -0.55 -4.30 -7.62
N HIS A 68 0.59 -4.90 -7.25
CA HIS A 68 1.68 -4.15 -6.60
C HIS A 68 2.26 -3.07 -7.50
N ARG A 69 2.43 -3.35 -8.79
CA ARG A 69 3.00 -2.38 -9.74
C ARG A 69 2.09 -1.18 -9.95
N GLU A 70 0.79 -1.42 -10.14
CA GLU A 70 -0.16 -0.32 -10.33
C GLU A 70 -0.32 0.54 -9.08
N ALA A 71 -0.41 -0.08 -7.92
CA ALA A 71 -0.45 0.65 -6.65
C ALA A 71 0.79 1.52 -6.46
N LEU A 72 1.97 0.96 -6.77
CA LEU A 72 3.24 1.68 -6.68
C LEU A 72 3.29 2.85 -7.67
N ASN A 73 2.90 2.63 -8.93
CA ASN A 73 2.86 3.69 -9.93
C ASN A 73 1.97 4.85 -9.47
N ASN A 74 0.83 4.55 -8.90
CA ASN A 74 -0.08 5.57 -8.38
C ASN A 74 0.57 6.37 -7.25
N MET A 75 1.25 5.70 -6.33
CA MET A 75 1.95 6.37 -5.24
C MET A 75 3.08 7.27 -5.74
N LEU A 76 3.90 6.78 -6.67
CA LEU A 76 5.02 7.55 -7.23
C LEU A 76 4.51 8.77 -8.02
N ASN A 77 3.44 8.61 -8.79
CA ASN A 77 2.82 9.71 -9.52
C ASN A 77 2.27 10.78 -8.56
N ASN A 78 1.63 10.37 -7.48
CA ASN A 78 1.15 11.29 -6.46
C ASN A 78 2.29 12.04 -5.77
N LYS A 79 3.37 11.35 -5.46
CA LYS A 79 4.58 11.96 -4.89
C LYS A 79 5.08 13.11 -5.77
N ILE A 80 5.19 12.84 -7.07
CA ILE A 80 5.65 13.85 -8.05
C ILE A 80 4.64 14.99 -8.17
N LYS A 81 3.38 14.66 -8.37
CA LYS A 81 2.30 15.64 -8.58
C LYS A 81 2.17 16.59 -7.41
N ARG A 82 2.39 16.11 -6.20
CA ARG A 82 2.24 16.91 -4.98
C ARG A 82 3.51 17.65 -4.56
N GLY A 83 4.58 17.58 -5.38
CA GLY A 83 5.79 18.38 -5.19
C GLY A 83 6.86 17.74 -4.32
N TYR A 84 6.79 16.44 -4.05
CA TYR A 84 7.74 15.74 -3.18
C TYR A 84 8.76 14.88 -3.93
N LYS A 85 8.89 15.06 -5.25
CA LYS A 85 9.81 14.26 -6.07
C LYS A 85 11.24 14.25 -5.55
N ASN A 86 11.74 15.41 -5.11
CA ASN A 86 13.14 15.60 -4.74
C ASN A 86 13.43 15.31 -3.26
N LEU A 87 12.41 14.97 -2.47
CA LEU A 87 12.57 14.62 -1.07
C LEU A 87 12.53 13.10 -0.92
N ASP A 88 13.35 12.55 -0.02
CA ASP A 88 13.41 11.10 0.17
C ASP A 88 12.13 10.58 0.84
N THR A 89 11.63 9.45 0.34
CA THR A 89 10.52 8.70 0.92
C THR A 89 11.02 7.34 1.36
N ILE A 90 10.84 7.00 2.62
CA ILE A 90 11.11 5.64 3.08
C ILE A 90 9.84 4.82 2.81
N VAL A 91 9.97 3.80 1.97
CA VAL A 91 8.87 2.86 1.67
C VAL A 91 9.13 1.57 2.43
N HIS A 92 8.27 1.30 3.41
CA HIS A 92 8.37 0.12 4.27
C HIS A 92 7.37 -0.95 3.83
N THR A 93 7.86 -2.18 3.67
CA THR A 93 7.05 -3.35 3.30
C THR A 93 7.50 -4.56 4.12
N ASP A 94 6.73 -5.64 4.07
CA ASP A 94 7.24 -6.95 4.50
C ASP A 94 8.22 -7.53 3.46
N GLN A 95 8.71 -8.74 3.71
CA GLN A 95 9.64 -9.45 2.81
C GLN A 95 8.93 -10.40 1.86
N GLY A 96 7.66 -10.15 1.53
CA GLY A 96 6.92 -10.95 0.57
C GLY A 96 7.62 -11.03 -0.79
N SER A 97 7.34 -12.09 -1.56
CA SER A 97 8.06 -12.39 -2.79
C SER A 97 8.02 -11.25 -3.81
N VAL A 98 6.89 -10.54 -3.94
CA VAL A 98 6.79 -9.42 -4.86
C VAL A 98 7.64 -8.24 -4.37
N TYR A 99 7.55 -7.90 -3.09
CA TYR A 99 8.31 -6.78 -2.51
C TYR A 99 9.82 -7.01 -2.54
N SER A 100 10.25 -8.27 -2.58
CA SER A 100 11.65 -8.66 -2.65
C SER A 100 12.17 -8.85 -4.08
N SER A 101 11.30 -8.80 -5.08
CA SER A 101 11.71 -9.05 -6.47
C SER A 101 12.51 -7.89 -7.04
N MET A 102 13.45 -8.21 -7.93
CA MET A 102 14.26 -7.22 -8.61
C MET A 102 13.43 -6.31 -9.50
N SER A 103 12.50 -6.88 -10.26
CA SER A 103 11.64 -6.12 -11.17
C SER A 103 10.80 -5.09 -10.42
N PHE A 104 10.24 -5.46 -9.27
CA PHE A 104 9.49 -4.51 -8.44
C PHE A 104 10.40 -3.40 -7.91
N ASN A 105 11.56 -3.75 -7.36
CA ASN A 105 12.44 -2.77 -6.75
C ASN A 105 13.12 -1.85 -7.76
N ASN A 106 13.31 -2.28 -9.01
CA ASN A 106 13.80 -1.42 -10.07
C ASN A 106 12.86 -0.27 -10.41
N MET A 107 11.57 -0.40 -10.11
CA MET A 107 10.60 0.68 -10.34
C MET A 107 10.85 1.91 -9.47
N PHE A 108 11.57 1.78 -8.36
CA PHE A 108 11.89 2.90 -7.48
C PHE A 108 13.05 3.76 -7.99
N ASN A 109 13.81 3.27 -8.98
CA ASN A 109 14.94 4.01 -9.52
C ASN A 109 14.47 5.37 -10.05
N SER A 110 15.18 6.43 -9.74
CA SER A 110 14.90 7.82 -10.13
C SER A 110 13.80 8.53 -9.31
N TYR A 111 13.28 7.91 -8.21
CA TYR A 111 12.17 8.50 -7.45
C TYR A 111 12.52 8.96 -6.05
N ASN A 112 13.80 8.97 -5.66
CA ASN A 112 14.22 9.35 -4.30
C ASN A 112 13.49 8.54 -3.23
N VAL A 113 13.63 7.23 -3.30
CA VAL A 113 13.02 6.29 -2.36
C VAL A 113 14.10 5.47 -1.68
N THR A 114 13.98 5.33 -0.38
CA THR A 114 14.76 4.40 0.43
C THR A 114 13.85 3.25 0.84
N ARG A 115 14.31 2.02 0.58
CA ARG A 115 13.52 0.82 0.92
C ARG A 115 13.83 0.37 2.34
N SER A 116 12.77 -0.05 3.05
CA SER A 116 12.84 -0.63 4.39
C SER A 116 11.95 -1.86 4.45
N MET A 117 12.39 -2.91 5.13
CA MET A 117 11.61 -4.15 5.26
C MET A 117 11.57 -4.64 6.69
N SER A 118 10.40 -5.13 7.13
CA SER A 118 10.31 -5.90 8.36
C SER A 118 11.02 -7.24 8.18
N ARG A 119 11.42 -7.86 9.29
CA ARG A 119 12.08 -9.18 9.24
C ARG A 119 11.14 -10.24 8.69
N ALA A 120 11.70 -11.24 8.01
CA ALA A 120 10.95 -12.38 7.51
C ALA A 120 10.16 -13.04 8.64
N GLY A 121 8.89 -13.36 8.35
CA GLY A 121 8.00 -14.00 9.33
C GLY A 121 7.52 -13.08 10.45
N THR A 122 7.96 -11.83 10.49
CA THR A 122 7.52 -10.85 11.48
C THR A 122 6.48 -9.94 10.84
N PRO A 123 5.29 -9.77 11.42
CA PRO A 123 4.31 -8.81 10.91
C PRO A 123 4.88 -7.41 10.94
N THR A 124 4.39 -6.57 10.04
CA THR A 124 4.74 -5.14 10.05
C THR A 124 4.33 -4.53 11.40
N ASP A 125 5.30 -3.99 12.12
CA ASP A 125 5.09 -3.43 13.46
C ASP A 125 4.41 -2.07 13.47
N SER A 126 3.88 -1.60 12.35
CA SER A 126 3.29 -0.28 12.30
C SER A 126 1.97 -0.21 13.06
N PRO A 127 1.89 0.57 14.16
CA PRO A 127 0.62 0.83 14.82
C PRO A 127 -0.38 1.50 13.87
N VAL A 128 0.14 2.30 12.94
CA VAL A 128 -0.67 3.01 11.94
C VAL A 128 -1.33 2.01 11.00
N ILE A 129 -0.57 1.04 10.47
CA ILE A 129 -1.13 0.04 9.55
C ILE A 129 -2.11 -0.89 10.26
N LYS A 130 -1.83 -1.26 11.51
CA LYS A 130 -2.74 -2.09 12.33
C LYS A 130 -4.07 -1.38 12.56
N SER A 131 -4.02 -0.11 12.94
CA SER A 131 -5.19 0.73 13.13
C SER A 131 -5.96 0.89 11.82
N LYS A 132 -5.27 1.11 10.71
CA LYS A 132 -5.87 1.26 9.40
C LYS A 132 -6.55 -0.03 8.94
N ASN A 133 -5.96 -1.18 9.18
CA ASN A 133 -6.55 -2.48 8.84
C ASN A 133 -7.87 -2.70 9.60
N GLY A 134 -7.93 -2.35 10.87
CA GLY A 134 -9.16 -2.40 11.65
C GLY A 134 -10.23 -1.46 11.10
N TRP A 135 -9.85 -0.25 10.75
CA TRP A 135 -10.74 0.74 10.12
C TRP A 135 -11.27 0.23 8.78
N MET A 136 -10.40 -0.31 7.92
CA MET A 136 -10.80 -0.82 6.60
C MET A 136 -11.79 -1.97 6.71
N LYS A 137 -11.60 -2.89 7.65
CA LYS A 137 -12.55 -3.98 7.89
C LYS A 137 -13.92 -3.45 8.28
N LYS A 138 -13.96 -2.44 9.14
CA LYS A 138 -15.21 -1.80 9.55
C LYS A 138 -15.89 -1.13 8.36
N GLU A 139 -15.16 -0.35 7.56
CA GLU A 139 -15.70 0.32 6.38
C GLU A 139 -16.27 -0.68 5.38
N MET A 140 -15.53 -1.76 5.09
CA MET A 140 -15.95 -2.76 4.12
C MET A 140 -17.16 -3.59 4.55
N HIS A 141 -17.35 -3.81 5.83
CA HIS A 141 -18.37 -4.75 6.32
C HIS A 141 -19.55 -4.08 7.03
N ILE A 142 -19.37 -2.86 7.50
CA ILE A 142 -20.38 -2.17 8.31
C ILE A 142 -20.84 -0.87 7.65
N ASP A 143 -19.91 0.03 7.34
CA ASP A 143 -20.22 1.40 6.93
C ASP A 143 -20.55 1.53 5.43
N PHE A 144 -19.97 0.67 4.59
CA PHE A 144 -20.20 0.69 3.14
C PHE A 144 -20.90 -0.61 2.70
N ASP A 145 -22.12 -0.49 2.22
CA ASP A 145 -22.88 -1.64 1.72
C ASP A 145 -22.44 -1.97 0.29
N LYS A 146 -21.82 -3.15 0.13
CA LYS A 146 -21.36 -3.64 -1.17
C LYS A 146 -22.49 -3.75 -2.19
N ASN A 147 -23.73 -3.92 -1.75
CA ASN A 147 -24.88 -4.03 -2.65
C ASN A 147 -25.20 -2.71 -3.35
N ASN A 148 -24.72 -1.58 -2.84
CA ASN A 148 -24.90 -0.27 -3.47
C ASN A 148 -23.91 0.00 -4.61
N TYR A 149 -23.01 -0.94 -4.89
CA TYR A 149 -21.95 -0.76 -5.89
C TYR A 149 -22.07 -1.80 -7.00
N THR A 150 -21.86 -1.38 -8.25
CA THR A 150 -21.84 -2.27 -9.39
C THR A 150 -20.49 -2.97 -9.51
N THR A 151 -19.40 -2.23 -9.29
CA THR A 151 -18.05 -2.76 -9.43
C THR A 151 -17.26 -2.65 -8.13
N VAL A 152 -16.26 -3.53 -7.98
CA VAL A 152 -15.34 -3.47 -6.85
C VAL A 152 -14.52 -2.17 -6.87
N GLN A 153 -14.20 -1.65 -8.05
CA GLN A 153 -13.43 -0.41 -8.17
C GLN A 153 -14.20 0.77 -7.56
N GLU A 154 -15.48 0.91 -7.87
CA GLU A 154 -16.32 1.96 -7.29
C GLU A 154 -16.38 1.85 -5.76
N PHE A 155 -16.53 0.63 -5.26
CA PHE A 155 -16.57 0.36 -3.82
C PHE A 155 -15.28 0.81 -3.12
N ILE A 156 -14.14 0.41 -3.65
CA ILE A 156 -12.84 0.76 -3.06
C ILE A 156 -12.54 2.26 -3.23
N ASP A 157 -12.87 2.84 -4.38
CA ASP A 157 -12.66 4.28 -4.61
C ASP A 157 -13.40 5.13 -3.58
N ASP A 158 -14.63 4.75 -3.23
CA ASP A 158 -15.42 5.47 -2.23
C ASP A 158 -14.81 5.32 -0.83
N ILE A 159 -14.31 4.15 -0.48
CA ILE A 159 -13.65 3.93 0.81
C ILE A 159 -12.37 4.79 0.90
N VAL A 160 -11.58 4.83 -0.17
CA VAL A 160 -10.37 5.65 -0.21
C VAL A 160 -10.71 7.13 -0.12
N TYR A 161 -11.72 7.58 -0.86
CA TYR A 161 -12.17 8.96 -0.81
C TYR A 161 -12.59 9.36 0.60
N ASP A 162 -13.39 8.51 1.26
CA ASP A 162 -13.82 8.74 2.63
C ASP A 162 -12.62 8.84 3.59
N ASN A 163 -11.66 7.93 3.46
CA ASN A 163 -10.45 7.96 4.28
C ASN A 163 -9.65 9.27 4.10
N ASN A 164 -9.52 9.73 2.86
CA ASN A 164 -8.61 10.83 2.54
C ASN A 164 -9.22 12.21 2.81
N TYR A 165 -10.55 12.32 2.79
CA TYR A 165 -11.24 13.62 2.87
C TYR A 165 -12.19 13.75 4.05
N TYR A 166 -12.42 12.71 4.80
CA TYR A 166 -13.22 12.70 6.01
C TYR A 166 -12.51 11.99 7.16
#